data_d697fb5e93575f4090f6b4931e8fa7c9
#
_entry.id   d697fb5e93575f4090f6b4931e8fa7c9
#
_cell.length_a   1.000
_cell.length_b   1.000
_cell.length_c   1.000
_cell.angle_alpha   90.00
_cell.angle_beta   90.00
_cell.angle_gamma   90.00
#
_symmetry.space_group_name_H-M   'P 1'
#
loop_
_entity.id
_entity.type
_entity.pdbx_description
1 polymer ?
#
loop_
_entity_poly.entity_id
_entity_poly.type
_entity_poly.pdbx_seq_one_letter_code
_entity_poly.pdbx_strand_id
1 'polypeptide(L)'
;MLCPFCGSEDTQVKDSRPAEDGAAIRRRRLCGACGARFTTFERVQLREITIVKRSGRKSVFDRDKLERSFQIALRKRDVNADEVARSINDIVRQLESYSEGDVPSHLVGELVMKALAALDQVAYVRSVSYTHLRAHETS
;
A
#
# COMPACT_ATOMS: atom_id res chain seq x y z
N MET A 1 -18.78 -8.71 -10.19
CA MET A 1 -18.23 -8.62 -8.82
C MET A 1 -19.34 -8.88 -7.81
N LEU A 2 -19.05 -9.66 -6.80
CA LEU A 2 -20.04 -9.98 -5.76
C LEU A 2 -20.20 -8.80 -4.79
N CYS A 3 -21.44 -8.58 -4.37
CA CYS A 3 -21.73 -7.56 -3.35
C CYS A 3 -21.11 -7.98 -2.00
N PRO A 4 -20.33 -7.11 -1.33
CA PRO A 4 -19.72 -7.48 -0.05
C PRO A 4 -20.73 -7.59 1.10
N PHE A 5 -21.96 -7.13 0.90
CA PHE A 5 -23.01 -7.13 1.93
C PHE A 5 -23.97 -8.30 1.81
N CYS A 6 -24.39 -8.66 0.59
CA CYS A 6 -25.36 -9.74 0.39
C CYS A 6 -24.86 -10.90 -0.48
N GLY A 7 -23.69 -10.77 -1.10
CA GLY A 7 -23.13 -11.82 -1.95
C GLY A 7 -23.73 -11.96 -3.34
N SER A 8 -24.64 -11.07 -3.72
CA SER A 8 -25.28 -11.12 -5.04
C SER A 8 -24.29 -10.77 -6.15
N GLU A 9 -24.45 -11.41 -7.30
CA GLU A 9 -23.70 -11.08 -8.51
C GLU A 9 -24.26 -9.85 -9.23
N ASP A 10 -25.45 -9.40 -8.88
CA ASP A 10 -26.16 -8.29 -9.51
C ASP A 10 -25.63 -6.95 -9.02
N THR A 11 -24.39 -6.63 -9.40
CA THR A 11 -23.77 -5.33 -9.09
C THR A 11 -23.43 -4.59 -10.38
N GLN A 12 -23.61 -3.27 -10.37
CA GLN A 12 -23.37 -2.41 -11.52
C GLN A 12 -22.45 -1.28 -11.17
N VAL A 13 -21.60 -0.91 -12.13
CA VAL A 13 -20.74 0.28 -12.01
C VAL A 13 -21.56 1.49 -12.41
N LYS A 14 -21.69 2.46 -11.50
CA LYS A 14 -22.43 3.71 -11.75
C LYS A 14 -21.51 4.85 -12.17
N ASP A 15 -20.25 4.85 -11.70
CA ASP A 15 -19.31 5.91 -12.00
C ASP A 15 -17.90 5.33 -11.92
N SER A 16 -17.02 5.82 -12.79
CA SER A 16 -15.60 5.43 -12.81
C SER A 16 -14.76 6.67 -12.99
N ARG A 17 -13.73 6.82 -12.15
CA ARG A 17 -12.81 7.96 -12.22
C ARG A 17 -11.37 7.50 -12.03
N PRO A 18 -10.42 8.14 -12.73
CA PRO A 18 -9.01 7.89 -12.44
C PRO A 18 -8.69 8.28 -11.01
N ALA A 19 -7.80 7.52 -10.39
CA ALA A 19 -7.30 7.77 -9.04
C ALA A 19 -5.79 7.56 -9.02
N GLU A 20 -5.12 8.05 -7.99
CA GLU A 20 -3.68 7.85 -7.80
C GLU A 20 -2.86 8.26 -9.03
N ASP A 21 -3.18 9.42 -9.62
CA ASP A 21 -2.54 9.96 -10.83
C ASP A 21 -2.59 9.01 -12.03
N GLY A 22 -3.68 8.28 -12.17
CA GLY A 22 -3.88 7.35 -13.28
C GLY A 22 -3.41 5.93 -13.00
N ALA A 23 -2.81 5.69 -11.85
CA ALA A 23 -2.33 4.35 -11.48
C ALA A 23 -3.47 3.42 -11.06
N ALA A 24 -4.64 3.96 -10.76
CA ALA A 24 -5.81 3.20 -10.36
C ALA A 24 -7.07 3.78 -10.95
N ILE A 25 -8.13 2.98 -10.97
CA ILE A 25 -9.47 3.42 -11.34
C ILE A 25 -10.37 3.20 -10.14
N ARG A 26 -11.03 4.28 -9.71
CA ARG A 26 -12.02 4.22 -8.65
C ARG A 26 -13.38 4.01 -9.28
N ARG A 27 -14.10 2.97 -8.86
CA ARG A 27 -15.44 2.67 -9.36
C ARG A 27 -16.45 2.70 -8.23
N ARG A 28 -17.52 3.44 -8.45
CA ARG A 28 -18.69 3.41 -7.55
C ARG A 28 -19.65 2.36 -8.07
N ARG A 29 -20.04 1.46 -7.19
CA ARG A 29 -20.90 0.34 -7.56
C ARG A 29 -22.17 0.34 -6.74
N LEU A 30 -23.22 -0.23 -7.33
CA LEU A 30 -24.53 -0.39 -6.69
C LEU A 30 -24.96 -1.85 -6.84
N CYS A 31 -25.40 -2.46 -5.74
CA CYS A 31 -26.00 -3.77 -5.76
C CYS A 31 -27.49 -3.64 -6.10
N GLY A 32 -27.92 -4.32 -7.17
CA GLY A 32 -29.35 -4.33 -7.55
C GLY A 32 -30.21 -5.18 -6.61
N ALA A 33 -29.61 -6.10 -5.87
CA ALA A 33 -30.35 -6.99 -4.96
C ALA A 33 -30.63 -6.34 -3.60
N CYS A 34 -29.62 -5.74 -2.96
CA CYS A 34 -29.78 -5.16 -1.62
C CYS A 34 -29.73 -3.64 -1.58
N GLY A 35 -29.44 -2.98 -2.70
CA GLY A 35 -29.34 -1.53 -2.78
C GLY A 35 -28.09 -0.93 -2.15
N ALA A 36 -27.16 -1.73 -1.68
CA ALA A 36 -25.93 -1.24 -1.06
C ALA A 36 -25.03 -0.56 -2.09
N ARG A 37 -24.35 0.49 -1.66
CA ARG A 37 -23.35 1.19 -2.46
C ARG A 37 -22.00 0.90 -1.88
N PHE A 38 -21.03 0.64 -2.77
CA PHE A 38 -19.66 0.39 -2.36
C PHE A 38 -18.69 0.87 -3.42
N THR A 39 -17.46 1.11 -3.00
CA THR A 39 -16.40 1.62 -3.87
C THR A 39 -15.34 0.56 -4.05
N THR A 40 -14.89 0.37 -5.30
CA THR A 40 -13.79 -0.53 -5.62
C THR A 40 -12.69 0.23 -6.31
N PHE A 41 -11.47 -0.30 -6.22
CA PHE A 41 -10.31 0.24 -6.93
C PHE A 41 -9.73 -0.84 -7.82
N GLU A 42 -9.45 -0.47 -9.05
CA GLU A 42 -8.77 -1.34 -10.01
C GLU A 42 -7.33 -0.84 -10.16
N ARG A 43 -6.37 -1.71 -9.90
CA ARG A 43 -4.94 -1.42 -10.04
C ARG A 43 -4.29 -2.50 -10.85
N VAL A 44 -3.18 -2.15 -11.50
CA VAL A 44 -2.37 -3.16 -12.19
C VAL A 44 -1.79 -4.11 -11.16
N GLN A 45 -1.99 -5.40 -11.38
CA GLN A 45 -1.36 -6.42 -10.55
C GLN A 45 0.04 -6.67 -11.11
N LEU A 46 1.04 -6.25 -10.34
CA LEU A 46 2.43 -6.47 -10.71
C LEU A 46 2.83 -7.91 -10.38
N ARG A 47 3.94 -8.33 -10.96
CA ARG A 47 4.47 -9.66 -10.64
C ARG A 47 4.82 -9.74 -9.15
N GLU A 48 4.88 -10.96 -8.65
CA GLU A 48 5.21 -11.23 -7.26
C GLU A 48 6.64 -10.79 -6.95
N ILE A 49 6.79 -10.00 -5.89
CA ILE A 49 8.09 -9.50 -5.42
C ILE A 49 8.46 -10.27 -4.16
N THR A 50 9.65 -10.87 -4.15
CA THR A 50 10.15 -11.60 -2.99
C THR A 50 11.12 -10.72 -2.20
N ILE A 51 10.89 -10.62 -0.90
CA ILE A 51 11.72 -9.87 0.03
C ILE A 51 12.62 -10.84 0.80
N VAL A 52 13.92 -10.53 0.87
CA VAL A 52 14.88 -11.31 1.65
C VAL A 52 15.21 -10.56 2.93
N LYS A 53 14.94 -11.17 4.07
CA LYS A 53 15.29 -10.61 5.38
C LYS A 53 16.75 -10.86 5.71
N ARG A 54 17.26 -10.13 6.68
CA ARG A 54 18.65 -10.27 7.16
C ARG A 54 19.03 -11.71 7.52
N SER A 55 18.08 -12.46 8.06
CA SER A 55 18.26 -13.86 8.41
C SER A 55 18.33 -14.81 7.22
N GLY A 56 18.13 -14.30 6.00
CA GLY A 56 18.00 -15.10 4.80
C GLY A 56 16.59 -15.59 4.54
N ARG A 57 15.67 -15.33 5.45
CA ARG A 57 14.27 -15.74 5.33
C ARG A 57 13.60 -14.93 4.22
N LYS A 58 12.90 -15.63 3.32
CA LYS A 58 12.19 -15.01 2.20
C LYS A 58 10.71 -14.88 2.51
N SER A 59 10.12 -13.80 2.05
CA SER A 59 8.66 -13.59 2.14
C SER A 59 8.20 -12.79 0.93
N VAL A 60 6.92 -12.95 0.58
CA VAL A 60 6.33 -12.18 -0.53
C VAL A 60 6.02 -10.77 -0.05
N PHE A 61 6.32 -9.79 -0.89
CA PHE A 61 5.97 -8.39 -0.62
C PHE A 61 4.45 -8.23 -0.56
N ASP A 62 3.97 -7.60 0.49
CA ASP A 62 2.55 -7.37 0.72
C ASP A 62 2.28 -5.86 0.77
N ARG A 63 1.58 -5.35 -0.26
CA ARG A 63 1.20 -3.94 -0.35
C ARG A 63 0.37 -3.49 0.85
N ASP A 64 -0.51 -4.36 1.37
CA ASP A 64 -1.37 -4.02 2.50
C ASP A 64 -0.56 -3.77 3.78
N LYS A 65 0.52 -4.51 3.97
CA LYS A 65 1.43 -4.28 5.09
C LYS A 65 2.12 -2.93 4.95
N LEU A 66 2.53 -2.57 3.74
CA LEU A 66 3.13 -1.28 3.47
C LEU A 66 2.16 -0.15 3.77
N GLU A 67 0.91 -0.26 3.31
CA GLU A 67 -0.13 0.72 3.59
C GLU A 67 -0.36 0.88 5.09
N ARG A 68 -0.42 -0.21 5.83
CA ARG A 68 -0.58 -0.19 7.28
C ARG A 68 0.58 0.51 7.98
N SER A 69 1.80 0.29 7.50
CA SER A 69 2.99 0.97 8.04
C SER A 69 2.88 2.49 7.88
N PHE A 70 2.43 2.95 6.71
CA PHE A 70 2.19 4.37 6.48
C PHE A 70 1.07 4.91 7.36
N GLN A 71 -0.03 4.18 7.49
CA GLN A 71 -1.16 4.58 8.33
C GLN A 71 -0.76 4.75 9.80
N ILE A 72 0.04 3.82 10.32
CA ILE A 72 0.52 3.88 11.69
C ILE A 72 1.45 5.09 11.88
N ALA A 73 2.40 5.29 10.97
CA ALA A 73 3.36 6.38 11.06
C ALA A 73 2.69 7.76 10.92
N LEU A 74 1.65 7.85 10.10
CA LEU A 74 0.94 9.10 9.82
C LEU A 74 -0.28 9.33 10.69
N ARG A 75 -0.49 8.49 11.70
CA ARG A 75 -1.63 8.61 12.60
C ARG A 75 -1.64 9.99 13.26
N LYS A 76 -2.80 10.67 13.21
CA LYS A 76 -3.01 12.02 13.75
C LYS A 76 -2.16 13.10 13.05
N ARG A 77 -1.66 12.80 11.85
CA ARG A 77 -0.98 13.79 11.01
C ARG A 77 -1.89 14.17 9.85
N ASP A 78 -1.85 15.44 9.50
CA ASP A 78 -2.66 15.97 8.40
C ASP A 78 -1.90 15.81 7.08
N VAL A 79 -2.00 14.63 6.50
CA VAL A 79 -1.36 14.30 5.22
C VAL A 79 -2.42 13.85 4.23
N ASN A 80 -2.33 14.35 3.00
CA ASN A 80 -3.27 14.02 1.94
C ASN A 80 -3.18 12.54 1.57
N ALA A 81 -4.32 11.86 1.56
CA ALA A 81 -4.38 10.42 1.24
C ALA A 81 -3.87 10.12 -0.17
N ASP A 82 -4.07 11.02 -1.13
CA ASP A 82 -3.59 10.84 -2.51
C ASP A 82 -2.05 10.90 -2.58
N GLU A 83 -1.43 11.76 -1.78
CA GLU A 83 0.03 11.83 -1.69
C GLU A 83 0.61 10.56 -1.10
N VAL A 84 -0.05 10.00 -0.08
CA VAL A 84 0.35 8.73 0.52
C VAL A 84 0.25 7.61 -0.51
N ALA A 85 -0.86 7.55 -1.25
CA ALA A 85 -1.06 6.54 -2.30
C ALA A 85 0.00 6.64 -3.39
N ARG A 86 0.34 7.85 -3.82
CA ARG A 86 1.42 8.07 -4.81
C ARG A 86 2.76 7.59 -4.30
N SER A 87 3.08 7.87 -3.05
CA SER A 87 4.34 7.43 -2.43
C SER A 87 4.43 5.91 -2.39
N ILE A 88 3.33 5.24 -2.03
CA ILE A 88 3.27 3.78 -2.00
C ILE A 88 3.44 3.21 -3.42
N ASN A 89 2.75 3.79 -4.40
CA ASN A 89 2.88 3.36 -5.80
C ASN A 89 4.30 3.53 -6.33
N ASP A 90 4.98 4.61 -5.96
CA ASP A 90 6.37 4.85 -6.36
C ASP A 90 7.31 3.81 -5.76
N ILE A 91 7.10 3.46 -4.49
CA ILE A 91 7.88 2.42 -3.82
C ILE A 91 7.68 1.08 -4.54
N VAL A 92 6.44 0.71 -4.82
CA VAL A 92 6.14 -0.56 -5.51
C VAL A 92 6.81 -0.60 -6.89
N ARG A 93 6.76 0.50 -7.64
CA ARG A 93 7.43 0.59 -8.94
C ARG A 93 8.93 0.41 -8.84
N GLN A 94 9.56 1.01 -7.85
CA GLN A 94 11.00 0.88 -7.63
C GLN A 94 11.38 -0.57 -7.28
N LEU A 95 10.57 -1.23 -6.46
CA LEU A 95 10.78 -2.64 -6.13
C LEU A 95 10.61 -3.53 -7.35
N GLU A 96 9.60 -3.24 -8.18
CA GLU A 96 9.33 -3.99 -9.41
C GLU A 96 10.49 -3.87 -10.41
N SER A 97 11.13 -2.70 -10.47
CA SER A 97 12.24 -2.46 -11.39
C SER A 97 13.58 -2.99 -10.87
N TYR A 98 13.62 -3.51 -9.66
CA TYR A 98 14.83 -4.09 -9.09
C TYR A 98 15.20 -5.36 -9.85
N SER A 99 16.33 -5.32 -10.55
CA SER A 99 16.70 -6.33 -11.53
C SER A 99 17.52 -7.50 -10.97
N GLU A 100 17.90 -7.45 -9.72
CA GLU A 100 18.77 -8.47 -9.11
C GLU A 100 18.01 -9.62 -8.45
N GLY A 101 16.73 -9.78 -8.79
CA GLY A 101 15.90 -10.86 -8.24
C GLY A 101 15.25 -10.50 -6.93
N ASP A 102 15.62 -11.18 -5.85
CA ASP A 102 15.02 -10.95 -4.54
C ASP A 102 15.44 -9.59 -3.97
N VAL A 103 14.49 -8.86 -3.39
CA VAL A 103 14.73 -7.53 -2.86
C VAL A 103 15.15 -7.61 -1.39
N PRO A 104 16.27 -7.00 -1.01
CA PRO A 104 16.64 -6.96 0.41
C PRO A 104 15.64 -6.15 1.23
N SER A 105 15.29 -6.62 2.41
CA SER A 105 14.32 -5.92 3.28
C SER A 105 14.80 -4.52 3.67
N HIS A 106 16.11 -4.30 3.82
CA HIS A 106 16.63 -2.98 4.16
C HIS A 106 16.37 -1.93 3.07
N LEU A 107 16.31 -2.37 1.80
CA LEU A 107 15.97 -1.47 0.70
C LEU A 107 14.53 -0.97 0.81
N VAL A 108 13.61 -1.88 1.16
CA VAL A 108 12.20 -1.49 1.40
C VAL A 108 12.13 -0.47 2.53
N GLY A 109 12.85 -0.73 3.63
CA GLY A 109 12.92 0.19 4.76
C GLY A 109 13.44 1.56 4.39
N GLU A 110 14.49 1.62 3.59
CA GLU A 110 15.06 2.89 3.13
C GLU A 110 14.08 3.68 2.27
N LEU A 111 13.36 3.01 1.37
CA LEU A 111 12.37 3.66 0.52
C LEU A 111 11.20 4.21 1.34
N VAL A 112 10.74 3.45 2.33
CA VAL A 112 9.68 3.89 3.24
C VAL A 112 10.12 5.12 4.04
N MET A 113 11.35 5.10 4.57
CA MET A 113 11.90 6.21 5.35
C MET A 113 11.99 7.49 4.51
N LYS A 114 12.47 7.38 3.28
CA LYS A 114 12.54 8.54 2.36
C LYS A 114 11.16 9.10 2.07
N ALA A 115 10.19 8.23 1.82
CA ALA A 115 8.83 8.65 1.53
C ALA A 115 8.19 9.35 2.73
N LEU A 116 8.36 8.80 3.94
CA LEU A 116 7.84 9.40 5.16
C LEU A 116 8.48 10.75 5.45
N ALA A 117 9.79 10.88 5.25
CA ALA A 117 10.49 12.15 5.44
C ALA A 117 9.95 13.25 4.51
N ALA A 118 9.59 12.87 3.27
CA ALA A 118 9.02 13.80 2.31
C ALA A 118 7.58 14.18 2.65
N LEU A 119 6.82 13.25 3.25
CA LEU A 119 5.43 13.49 3.60
C LEU A 119 5.26 14.23 4.92
N ASP A 120 6.01 13.83 5.96
CA ASP A 120 5.85 14.40 7.30
C ASP A 120 7.05 14.03 8.18
N GLN A 121 7.72 15.05 8.72
CA GLN A 121 8.91 14.86 9.57
C GLN A 121 8.61 14.10 10.87
N VAL A 122 7.45 14.33 11.46
CA VAL A 122 7.07 13.64 12.70
C VAL A 122 6.86 12.14 12.43
N ALA A 123 6.22 11.82 11.32
CA ALA A 123 6.02 10.43 10.91
C ALA A 123 7.37 9.74 10.66
N TYR A 124 8.32 10.44 10.05
CA TYR A 124 9.67 9.93 9.83
C TYR A 124 10.35 9.57 11.16
N VAL A 125 10.30 10.47 12.14
CA VAL A 125 10.90 10.23 13.47
C VAL A 125 10.26 9.02 14.16
N ARG A 126 8.93 8.91 14.10
CA ARG A 126 8.21 7.75 14.64
C ARG A 126 8.66 6.44 14.00
N SER A 127 8.80 6.44 12.69
CA SER A 127 9.20 5.27 11.93
C SER A 127 10.63 4.84 12.26
N VAL A 128 11.54 5.79 12.40
CA VAL A 128 12.93 5.51 12.80
C VAL A 128 12.95 4.84 14.16
N SER A 129 12.25 5.41 15.14
CA SER A 129 12.19 4.88 16.50
C SER A 129 11.60 3.47 16.54
N TYR A 130 10.52 3.26 15.82
CA TYR A 130 9.86 1.95 15.75
C TYR A 130 10.75 0.89 15.10
N THR A 131 11.39 1.24 13.99
CA THR A 131 12.29 0.34 13.27
C THR A 131 13.49 -0.03 14.12
N HIS A 132 14.04 0.94 14.85
CA HIS A 132 15.16 0.71 15.76
C HIS A 132 14.79 -0.29 16.86
N LEU A 133 13.63 -0.13 17.48
CA LEU A 133 13.14 -1.06 18.51
C LEU A 133 12.93 -2.46 17.93
N ARG A 134 12.36 -2.56 16.75
CA ARG A 134 12.15 -3.84 16.09
C ARG A 134 13.44 -4.55 15.74
N ALA A 135 14.46 -3.81 15.35
CA ALA A 135 15.76 -4.37 15.03
C ALA A 135 16.37 -5.08 16.27
N HIS A 136 16.14 -4.55 17.46
CA HIS A 136 16.56 -5.19 18.71
C HIS A 136 15.79 -6.49 18.99
N GLU A 137 14.52 -6.54 18.67
CA GLU A 137 13.68 -7.72 18.89
C GLU A 137 13.99 -8.86 17.92
N THR A 138 14.47 -8.54 16.75
CA THR A 138 14.72 -9.53 15.68
C THR A 138 16.16 -10.00 15.57
N SER A 139 17.04 -9.42 16.34
CA SER A 139 18.46 -9.76 16.32
C SER A 139 18.79 -11.08 17.03
#